data_fd7d8d8c563b80c8e1b0473d3079f5bf
#
_entry.id   fd7d8d8c563b80c8e1b0473d3079f5bf
#
_cell.length_a   1.000
_cell.length_b   1.000
_cell.length_c   1.000
_cell.angle_alpha   90.00
_cell.angle_beta   90.00
_cell.angle_gamma   90.00
#
_symmetry.space_group_name_H-M   'P 1'
#
loop_
_entity.id
_entity.type
_entity.pdbx_description
1 polymer ?
#
loop_
_entity_poly.entity_id
_entity_poly.type
_entity_poly.pdbx_seq_one_letter_code
_entity_poly.pdbx_strand_id
1 'polypeptide(L)'
;MFFVISGLVIVNSAAAATAMSFLKGRILRLYPAVWICASLTLIVIATQDVNRRIIKNYLRSITLYPGGPWIDGQYWTLACEICFYALVFIMCAMGQKARMPALALGLSLASTVFIALLYALPDSDILAIFTETAWRAIPFYYGCQFAIGIYIWLLSQARMSRISWVGLICALVTGAAQIYMAGENTSERTLAAAGHSFSPLPAVAIWVAGLISIVASVTYAKQISRLPTALLQSVKTLGSMTYPLYLLHFAIGVQLLDWLTDLEMTPLLALALAVPIVCVMSLAVCKWGEPPIRSVLRLVFDRLGQRVAGLQAKESRV
;
A
#
# COMPACT_ATOMS: atom_id res chain seq x y z
N MET A 1 -2.14 6.55 6.12
CA MET A 1 -3.31 6.67 5.18
C MET A 1 -3.38 5.57 4.12
N PHE A 2 -2.26 5.20 3.47
CA PHE A 2 -2.23 4.15 2.43
C PHE A 2 -2.92 2.85 2.87
N PHE A 3 -2.55 2.27 4.01
CA PHE A 3 -3.15 1.03 4.52
C PHE A 3 -4.62 1.15 4.89
N VAL A 4 -5.09 2.33 5.30
CA VAL A 4 -6.53 2.57 5.56
C VAL A 4 -7.32 2.48 4.26
N ILE A 5 -6.85 3.16 3.20
CA ILE A 5 -7.46 3.09 1.87
C ILE A 5 -7.42 1.66 1.34
N SER A 6 -6.29 0.96 1.52
CA SER A 6 -6.16 -0.45 1.13
C SER A 6 -7.17 -1.33 1.86
N GLY A 7 -7.34 -1.19 3.18
CA GLY A 7 -8.34 -1.91 3.95
C GLY A 7 -9.76 -1.73 3.41
N LEU A 8 -10.15 -0.47 3.16
CA LEU A 8 -11.46 -0.12 2.60
C LEU A 8 -11.68 -0.72 1.20
N VAL A 9 -10.75 -0.46 0.28
CA VAL A 9 -10.89 -0.83 -1.14
C VAL A 9 -10.79 -2.34 -1.34
N ILE A 10 -9.91 -3.01 -0.60
CA ILE A 10 -9.67 -4.46 -0.71
C ILE A 10 -10.90 -5.23 -0.25
N VAL A 11 -11.43 -4.90 0.93
CA VAL A 11 -12.61 -5.59 1.46
C VAL A 11 -13.85 -5.30 0.61
N ASN A 12 -14.03 -4.06 0.15
CA ASN A 12 -15.10 -3.72 -0.77
C ASN A 12 -15.02 -4.54 -2.07
N SER A 13 -13.82 -4.70 -2.64
CA SER A 13 -13.63 -5.53 -3.85
C SER A 13 -13.81 -7.03 -3.61
N ALA A 14 -13.49 -7.52 -2.41
CA ALA A 14 -13.65 -8.93 -2.03
C ALA A 14 -15.10 -9.31 -1.76
N ALA A 15 -15.93 -8.37 -1.33
CA ALA A 15 -17.32 -8.63 -0.92
C ALA A 15 -18.14 -9.33 -2.00
N ALA A 16 -18.02 -8.88 -3.27
CA ALA A 16 -18.74 -9.44 -4.41
C ALA A 16 -17.94 -10.43 -5.27
N ALA A 17 -16.61 -10.56 -5.03
CA ALA A 17 -15.72 -11.36 -5.86
C ALA A 17 -15.62 -12.82 -5.39
N THR A 18 -15.38 -13.77 -6.31
CA THR A 18 -14.83 -15.08 -5.95
C THR A 18 -13.36 -14.94 -5.56
N ALA A 19 -12.77 -15.93 -4.86
CA ALA A 19 -11.36 -15.90 -4.48
C ALA A 19 -10.44 -15.69 -5.70
N MET A 20 -10.68 -16.43 -6.80
CA MET A 20 -9.89 -16.31 -8.03
C MET A 20 -10.10 -14.97 -8.74
N SER A 21 -11.33 -14.45 -8.78
CA SER A 21 -11.61 -13.13 -9.35
C SER A 21 -10.94 -12.02 -8.53
N PHE A 22 -10.95 -12.14 -7.21
CA PHE A 22 -10.24 -11.24 -6.32
C PHE A 22 -8.72 -11.26 -6.59
N LEU A 23 -8.10 -12.44 -6.60
CA LEU A 23 -6.66 -12.61 -6.88
C LEU A 23 -6.29 -12.03 -8.25
N LYS A 24 -7.03 -12.38 -9.31
CA LYS A 24 -6.86 -11.83 -10.65
C LYS A 24 -6.90 -10.29 -10.63
N GLY A 25 -7.88 -9.71 -9.94
CA GLY A 25 -8.02 -8.26 -9.80
C GLY A 25 -6.80 -7.60 -9.13
N ARG A 26 -6.23 -8.25 -8.09
CA ARG A 26 -5.03 -7.74 -7.40
C ARG A 26 -3.78 -7.85 -8.27
N ILE A 27 -3.57 -8.97 -8.95
CA ILE A 27 -2.44 -9.16 -9.88
C ILE A 27 -2.50 -8.11 -11.00
N LEU A 28 -3.64 -7.93 -11.66
CA LEU A 28 -3.83 -6.95 -12.72
C LEU A 28 -3.66 -5.49 -12.23
N ARG A 29 -3.82 -5.24 -10.94
CA ARG A 29 -3.63 -3.91 -10.33
C ARG A 29 -2.17 -3.62 -10.01
N LEU A 30 -1.43 -4.59 -9.45
CA LEU A 30 -0.09 -4.38 -8.91
C LEU A 30 1.02 -4.60 -9.94
N TYR A 31 1.03 -5.76 -10.60
CA TYR A 31 2.18 -6.21 -11.38
C TYR A 31 2.56 -5.31 -12.57
N PRO A 32 1.62 -4.74 -13.35
CA PRO A 32 2.01 -3.89 -14.49
C PRO A 32 2.87 -2.70 -14.07
N ALA A 33 2.48 -1.96 -13.05
CA ALA A 33 3.25 -0.84 -12.55
C ALA A 33 4.57 -1.28 -11.89
N VAL A 34 4.53 -2.35 -11.07
CA VAL A 34 5.72 -2.90 -10.43
C VAL A 34 6.79 -3.28 -11.43
N TRP A 35 6.43 -4.01 -12.49
CA TRP A 35 7.40 -4.43 -13.51
C TRP A 35 8.04 -3.26 -14.23
N ILE A 36 7.26 -2.25 -14.61
CA ILE A 36 7.78 -1.06 -15.27
C ILE A 36 8.64 -0.25 -14.30
N CYS A 37 8.11 0.09 -13.12
CA CYS A 37 8.81 0.96 -12.18
C CYS A 37 10.09 0.31 -11.64
N ALA A 38 10.07 -0.98 -11.27
CA ALA A 38 11.28 -1.69 -10.86
C ALA A 38 12.33 -1.75 -11.96
N SER A 39 11.92 -1.94 -13.22
CA SER A 39 12.84 -1.95 -14.36
C SER A 39 13.43 -0.57 -14.62
N LEU A 40 12.64 0.50 -14.53
CA LEU A 40 13.14 1.88 -14.61
C LEU A 40 14.14 2.18 -13.49
N THR A 41 13.82 1.78 -12.25
CA THR A 41 14.73 1.92 -11.12
C THR A 41 16.01 1.13 -11.33
N LEU A 42 15.93 -0.10 -11.87
CA LEU A 42 17.13 -0.89 -12.21
C LEU A 42 17.99 -0.17 -13.24
N ILE A 43 17.40 0.38 -14.30
CA ILE A 43 18.13 1.13 -15.34
C ILE A 43 18.87 2.32 -14.73
N VAL A 44 18.20 3.08 -13.85
CA VAL A 44 18.81 4.26 -13.20
C VAL A 44 19.95 3.85 -12.26
N ILE A 45 19.77 2.81 -11.43
CA ILE A 45 20.82 2.32 -10.53
C ILE A 45 21.98 1.71 -11.33
N ALA A 46 21.69 1.05 -12.46
CA ALA A 46 22.69 0.41 -13.30
C ALA A 46 23.67 1.41 -13.96
N THR A 47 23.34 2.70 -13.97
CA THR A 47 24.30 3.73 -14.44
C THR A 47 25.46 3.93 -13.45
N GLN A 48 25.34 3.51 -12.20
CA GLN A 48 26.36 3.67 -11.16
C GLN A 48 27.20 2.39 -10.99
N ASP A 49 26.55 1.26 -10.70
CA ASP A 49 27.19 -0.06 -10.57
C ASP A 49 26.13 -1.16 -10.60
N VAL A 50 26.40 -2.28 -11.26
CA VAL A 50 25.53 -3.46 -11.26
C VAL A 50 26.23 -4.63 -10.60
N ASN A 51 25.71 -5.04 -9.47
CA ASN A 51 26.22 -6.19 -8.75
C ASN A 51 25.12 -7.25 -8.50
N ARG A 52 25.53 -8.46 -8.08
CA ARG A 52 24.58 -9.57 -7.83
C ARG A 52 23.49 -9.23 -6.80
N ARG A 53 23.79 -8.32 -5.86
CA ARG A 53 22.83 -7.88 -4.84
C ARG A 53 21.67 -7.08 -5.48
N ILE A 54 21.99 -6.15 -6.38
CA ILE A 54 21.00 -5.34 -7.11
C ILE A 54 20.07 -6.22 -7.93
N ILE A 55 20.62 -7.21 -8.67
CA ILE A 55 19.82 -8.15 -9.45
C ILE A 55 18.89 -8.98 -8.55
N LYS A 56 19.39 -9.48 -7.41
CA LYS A 56 18.57 -10.19 -6.42
C LYS A 56 17.44 -9.33 -5.88
N ASN A 57 17.72 -8.06 -5.56
CA ASN A 57 16.72 -7.12 -5.07
C ASN A 57 15.68 -6.79 -6.13
N TYR A 58 16.09 -6.63 -7.40
CA TYR A 58 15.19 -6.48 -8.54
C TYR A 58 14.25 -7.67 -8.69
N LEU A 59 14.77 -8.90 -8.68
CA LEU A 59 13.95 -10.11 -8.79
C LEU A 59 12.93 -10.21 -7.64
N ARG A 60 13.32 -9.86 -6.42
CA ARG A 60 12.40 -9.79 -5.27
C ARG A 60 11.33 -8.73 -5.47
N SER A 61 11.68 -7.58 -6.07
CA SER A 61 10.72 -6.51 -6.33
C SER A 61 9.70 -6.90 -7.39
N ILE A 62 10.13 -7.45 -8.53
CA ILE A 62 9.20 -7.82 -9.63
C ILE A 62 8.32 -9.02 -9.28
N THR A 63 8.74 -9.88 -8.34
CA THR A 63 7.92 -10.98 -7.80
C THR A 63 7.07 -10.56 -6.62
N LEU A 64 7.28 -9.34 -6.11
CA LEU A 64 6.65 -8.81 -4.89
C LEU A 64 6.91 -9.73 -3.68
N TYR A 65 8.11 -10.32 -3.60
CA TYR A 65 8.50 -11.17 -2.48
C TYR A 65 8.51 -10.37 -1.17
N PRO A 66 7.79 -10.81 -0.12
CA PRO A 66 7.59 -10.01 1.09
C PRO A 66 8.84 -9.86 1.98
N GLY A 67 9.85 -10.70 1.78
CA GLY A 67 11.03 -10.79 2.67
C GLY A 67 12.21 -9.94 2.24
N GLY A 68 12.05 -8.74 1.65
CA GLY A 68 13.15 -7.81 1.32
C GLY A 68 14.57 -8.37 1.25
N PRO A 69 15.58 -7.57 1.09
CA PRO A 69 15.54 -6.21 0.59
C PRO A 69 15.09 -6.14 -0.88
N TRP A 70 14.48 -5.02 -1.24
CA TRP A 70 13.98 -4.74 -2.60
C TRP A 70 14.92 -3.77 -3.31
N ILE A 71 14.65 -3.52 -4.62
CA ILE A 71 15.43 -2.59 -5.42
C ILE A 71 15.27 -1.14 -4.95
N ASP A 72 14.09 -0.83 -4.38
CA ASP A 72 13.79 0.44 -3.74
C ASP A 72 13.17 0.16 -2.35
N GLY A 73 13.56 0.96 -1.36
CA GLY A 73 13.09 0.84 0.01
C GLY A 73 11.57 0.92 0.16
N GLN A 74 10.88 1.66 -0.73
CA GLN A 74 9.43 1.87 -0.66
C GLN A 74 8.58 0.59 -0.85
N TYR A 75 9.14 -0.46 -1.43
CA TYR A 75 8.44 -1.74 -1.66
C TYR A 75 8.04 -2.47 -0.38
N TRP A 76 8.55 -2.07 0.79
CA TRP A 76 8.15 -2.67 2.07
C TRP A 76 6.64 -2.54 2.34
N THR A 77 6.00 -1.44 1.92
CA THR A 77 4.55 -1.26 2.10
C THR A 77 3.73 -2.21 1.24
N LEU A 78 4.24 -2.54 0.04
CA LEU A 78 3.61 -3.55 -0.83
C LEU A 78 3.69 -4.94 -0.20
N ALA A 79 4.79 -5.27 0.49
CA ALA A 79 4.90 -6.50 1.24
C ALA A 79 3.81 -6.61 2.32
N CYS A 80 3.55 -5.54 3.09
CA CYS A 80 2.45 -5.48 4.05
C CYS A 80 1.08 -5.66 3.35
N GLU A 81 0.89 -4.99 2.21
CA GLU A 81 -0.35 -5.06 1.46
C GLU A 81 -0.61 -6.47 0.91
N ILE A 82 0.43 -7.16 0.42
CA ILE A 82 0.32 -8.54 -0.08
C ILE A 82 -0.04 -9.51 1.04
N CYS A 83 0.56 -9.37 2.22
CA CYS A 83 0.18 -10.17 3.39
C CYS A 83 -1.30 -9.95 3.74
N PHE A 84 -1.78 -8.71 3.68
CA PHE A 84 -3.20 -8.42 3.88
C PHE A 84 -4.08 -9.00 2.75
N TYR A 85 -3.64 -8.96 1.48
CA TYR A 85 -4.34 -9.61 0.37
C TYR A 85 -4.44 -11.11 0.57
N ALA A 86 -3.37 -11.76 1.06
CA ALA A 86 -3.38 -13.18 1.35
C ALA A 86 -4.41 -13.54 2.43
N LEU A 87 -4.52 -12.76 3.50
CA LEU A 87 -5.55 -12.95 4.53
C LEU A 87 -6.97 -12.84 3.95
N VAL A 88 -7.23 -11.79 3.16
CA VAL A 88 -8.54 -11.58 2.54
C VAL A 88 -8.83 -12.67 1.49
N PHE A 89 -7.84 -13.08 0.71
CA PHE A 89 -7.96 -14.19 -0.25
C PHE A 89 -8.33 -15.50 0.45
N ILE A 90 -7.65 -15.86 1.53
CA ILE A 90 -7.96 -17.06 2.33
C ILE A 90 -9.40 -17.01 2.82
N MET A 91 -9.87 -15.89 3.35
CA MET A 91 -11.25 -15.73 3.78
C MET A 91 -12.25 -15.89 2.62
N CYS A 92 -11.92 -15.37 1.43
CA CYS A 92 -12.74 -15.57 0.24
C CYS A 92 -12.77 -17.04 -0.19
N ALA A 93 -11.62 -17.72 -0.17
CA ALA A 93 -11.48 -19.14 -0.55
C ALA A 93 -12.23 -20.07 0.41
N MET A 94 -12.23 -19.74 1.70
CA MET A 94 -12.97 -20.47 2.73
C MET A 94 -14.48 -20.12 2.79
N GLY A 95 -14.96 -19.22 1.94
CA GLY A 95 -16.36 -18.76 1.99
C GLY A 95 -16.70 -17.90 3.21
N GLN A 96 -15.71 -17.41 3.96
CA GLN A 96 -15.89 -16.74 5.25
C GLN A 96 -15.97 -15.20 5.14
N LYS A 97 -16.42 -14.65 4.02
CA LYS A 97 -16.55 -13.20 3.82
C LYS A 97 -17.42 -12.50 4.86
N ALA A 98 -18.40 -13.20 5.43
CA ALA A 98 -19.23 -12.68 6.52
C ALA A 98 -18.43 -12.35 7.79
N ARG A 99 -17.24 -12.94 7.96
CA ARG A 99 -16.34 -12.73 9.10
C ARG A 99 -15.36 -11.56 8.93
N MET A 100 -15.53 -10.69 7.94
CA MET A 100 -14.70 -9.47 7.80
C MET A 100 -14.70 -8.59 9.07
N PRO A 101 -15.79 -8.45 9.85
CA PRO A 101 -15.75 -7.77 11.14
C PRO A 101 -14.80 -8.43 12.15
N ALA A 102 -14.75 -9.77 12.17
CA ALA A 102 -13.84 -10.51 13.03
C ALA A 102 -12.35 -10.33 12.60
N LEU A 103 -12.08 -10.29 11.30
CA LEU A 103 -10.75 -9.95 10.79
C LEU A 103 -10.33 -8.55 11.24
N ALA A 104 -11.20 -7.56 11.11
CA ALA A 104 -10.92 -6.19 11.57
C ALA A 104 -10.62 -6.15 13.07
N LEU A 105 -11.41 -6.85 13.88
CA LEU A 105 -11.20 -6.93 15.33
C LEU A 105 -9.85 -7.62 15.65
N GLY A 106 -9.55 -8.74 15.01
CA GLY A 106 -8.27 -9.45 15.19
C GLY A 106 -7.07 -8.58 14.85
N LEU A 107 -7.12 -7.85 13.71
CA LEU A 107 -6.07 -6.90 13.31
C LEU A 107 -5.94 -5.74 14.29
N SER A 108 -7.06 -5.18 14.78
CA SER A 108 -7.05 -4.12 15.78
C SER A 108 -6.39 -4.57 17.08
N LEU A 109 -6.83 -5.70 17.64
CA LEU A 109 -6.30 -6.22 18.88
C LEU A 109 -4.83 -6.63 18.76
N ALA A 110 -4.45 -7.33 17.69
CA ALA A 110 -3.06 -7.71 17.45
C ALA A 110 -2.14 -6.49 17.38
N SER A 111 -2.54 -5.43 16.66
CA SER A 111 -1.77 -4.18 16.61
C SER A 111 -1.74 -3.46 17.94
N THR A 112 -2.87 -3.42 18.67
CA THR A 112 -2.93 -2.76 19.99
C THR A 112 -1.99 -3.43 20.97
N VAL A 113 -2.04 -4.77 21.06
CA VAL A 113 -1.14 -5.53 21.93
C VAL A 113 0.31 -5.34 21.52
N PHE A 114 0.61 -5.42 20.21
CA PHE A 114 1.97 -5.27 19.71
C PHE A 114 2.55 -3.88 19.99
N ILE A 115 1.81 -2.81 19.74
CA ILE A 115 2.24 -1.42 20.04
C ILE A 115 2.39 -1.20 21.54
N ALA A 116 1.47 -1.74 22.35
CA ALA A 116 1.58 -1.66 23.81
C ALA A 116 2.83 -2.38 24.33
N LEU A 117 3.16 -3.56 23.78
CA LEU A 117 4.39 -4.27 24.12
C LEU A 117 5.66 -3.51 23.69
N LEU A 118 5.67 -2.91 22.52
CA LEU A 118 6.80 -2.07 22.06
C LEU A 118 7.02 -0.87 23.00
N TYR A 119 5.94 -0.30 23.52
CA TYR A 119 6.02 0.82 24.45
C TYR A 119 6.48 0.38 25.85
N ALA A 120 5.98 -0.79 26.33
CA ALA A 120 6.31 -1.30 27.65
C ALA A 120 7.72 -1.95 27.73
N LEU A 121 8.25 -2.44 26.61
CA LEU A 121 9.50 -3.19 26.51
C LEU A 121 10.36 -2.65 25.36
N PRO A 122 10.81 -1.38 25.42
CA PRO A 122 11.51 -0.72 24.31
C PRO A 122 12.84 -1.40 23.95
N ASP A 123 13.51 -2.02 24.90
CA ASP A 123 14.83 -2.68 24.75
C ASP A 123 14.71 -4.17 24.40
N SER A 124 13.51 -4.66 24.03
CA SER A 124 13.32 -6.07 23.71
C SER A 124 13.82 -6.42 22.32
N ASP A 125 14.91 -7.19 22.23
CA ASP A 125 15.43 -7.70 20.95
C ASP A 125 14.40 -8.50 20.15
N ILE A 126 13.52 -9.24 20.83
CA ILE A 126 12.47 -10.05 20.18
C ILE A 126 11.47 -9.13 19.48
N LEU A 127 11.05 -8.03 20.13
CA LEU A 127 10.12 -7.08 19.52
C LEU A 127 10.78 -6.27 18.42
N ALA A 128 12.07 -5.95 18.55
CA ALA A 128 12.87 -5.28 17.53
C ALA A 128 12.86 -6.05 16.19
N ILE A 129 12.98 -7.40 16.23
CA ILE A 129 12.92 -8.24 15.05
C ILE A 129 11.63 -8.00 14.25
N PHE A 130 10.47 -7.83 14.90
CA PHE A 130 9.19 -7.58 14.23
C PHE A 130 9.04 -6.15 13.70
N THR A 131 9.93 -5.24 14.07
CA THR A 131 10.00 -3.90 13.48
C THR A 131 10.97 -3.82 12.31
N GLU A 132 11.78 -4.85 12.09
CA GLU A 132 12.68 -4.95 10.94
C GLU A 132 11.94 -5.21 9.63
N THR A 133 12.61 -4.89 8.52
CA THR A 133 12.00 -4.79 7.19
C THR A 133 11.25 -6.04 6.73
N ALA A 134 11.74 -7.23 7.04
CA ALA A 134 11.12 -8.50 6.62
C ALA A 134 9.84 -8.83 7.41
N TRP A 135 9.84 -8.60 8.71
CA TRP A 135 8.73 -8.94 9.61
C TRP A 135 7.66 -7.84 9.69
N ARG A 136 8.01 -6.60 9.30
CA ARG A 136 7.04 -5.51 9.14
C ARG A 136 5.92 -5.84 8.15
N ALA A 137 6.15 -6.77 7.22
CA ALA A 137 5.13 -7.27 6.30
C ALA A 137 3.98 -7.97 7.01
N ILE A 138 4.22 -8.58 8.18
CA ILE A 138 3.16 -9.19 8.98
C ILE A 138 2.30 -8.06 9.57
N PRO A 139 0.95 -8.16 9.47
CA PRO A 139 0.06 -7.07 9.87
C PRO A 139 -0.11 -6.91 11.39
N PHE A 140 0.94 -7.16 12.18
CA PHE A 140 0.94 -6.83 13.61
C PHE A 140 1.14 -5.34 13.84
N TYR A 141 2.13 -4.74 13.18
CA TYR A 141 2.40 -3.32 13.34
C TYR A 141 1.32 -2.46 12.66
N TYR A 142 1.02 -2.71 11.39
CA TYR A 142 0.10 -1.88 10.59
C TYR A 142 -1.34 -2.41 10.51
N GLY A 143 -1.67 -3.48 11.21
CA GLY A 143 -3.01 -4.09 11.19
C GLY A 143 -4.14 -3.14 11.60
N CYS A 144 -3.88 -2.25 12.58
CA CYS A 144 -4.85 -1.24 12.99
C CYS A 144 -5.24 -0.30 11.83
N GLN A 145 -4.30 0.06 10.94
CA GLN A 145 -4.58 0.92 9.80
C GLN A 145 -5.47 0.21 8.76
N PHE A 146 -5.22 -1.07 8.46
CA PHE A 146 -6.11 -1.89 7.62
C PHE A 146 -7.48 -2.06 8.27
N ALA A 147 -7.52 -2.31 9.58
CA ALA A 147 -8.76 -2.47 10.34
C ALA A 147 -9.64 -1.22 10.28
N ILE A 148 -9.06 -0.02 10.43
CA ILE A 148 -9.79 1.24 10.26
C ILE A 148 -10.47 1.28 8.88
N GLY A 149 -9.76 0.89 7.81
CA GLY A 149 -10.33 0.81 6.46
C GLY A 149 -11.51 -0.15 6.37
N ILE A 150 -11.40 -1.33 7.00
CA ILE A 150 -12.51 -2.31 7.06
C ILE A 150 -13.70 -1.74 7.84
N TYR A 151 -13.47 -1.05 8.97
CA TYR A 151 -14.55 -0.44 9.74
C TYR A 151 -15.25 0.70 8.96
N ILE A 152 -14.52 1.51 8.20
CA ILE A 152 -15.11 2.52 7.31
C ILE A 152 -16.00 1.84 6.25
N TRP A 153 -15.56 0.69 5.70
CA TRP A 153 -16.39 -0.10 4.80
C TRP A 153 -17.65 -0.64 5.50
N LEU A 154 -17.53 -1.21 6.70
CA LEU A 154 -18.67 -1.69 7.49
C LEU A 154 -19.66 -0.56 7.79
N LEU A 155 -19.15 0.63 8.12
CA LEU A 155 -19.95 1.83 8.34
C LEU A 155 -20.76 2.20 7.10
N SER A 156 -20.11 2.18 5.91
CA SER A 156 -20.76 2.47 4.62
C SER A 156 -21.86 1.48 4.26
N GLN A 157 -21.78 0.24 4.78
CA GLN A 157 -22.77 -0.82 4.58
C GLN A 157 -23.83 -0.89 5.70
N ALA A 158 -23.80 0.05 6.64
CA ALA A 158 -24.65 0.05 7.84
C ALA A 158 -24.55 -1.28 8.65
N ARG A 159 -23.38 -1.90 8.70
CA ARG A 159 -23.13 -3.22 9.31
C ARG A 159 -22.26 -3.14 10.57
N MET A 160 -22.17 -1.98 11.22
CA MET A 160 -21.43 -1.81 12.48
C MET A 160 -22.18 -2.44 13.65
N SER A 161 -21.51 -3.32 14.39
CA SER A 161 -21.96 -3.88 15.65
C SER A 161 -21.33 -3.12 16.82
N ARG A 162 -21.80 -3.35 18.06
CA ARG A 162 -21.19 -2.76 19.28
C ARG A 162 -19.70 -3.16 19.38
N ILE A 163 -19.38 -4.42 19.11
CA ILE A 163 -18.00 -4.92 19.12
C ILE A 163 -17.16 -4.24 18.02
N SER A 164 -17.74 -4.00 16.82
CA SER A 164 -17.05 -3.27 15.76
C SER A 164 -16.71 -1.83 16.13
N TRP A 165 -17.57 -1.15 16.90
CA TRP A 165 -17.28 0.19 17.41
C TRP A 165 -16.12 0.17 18.42
N VAL A 166 -16.10 -0.80 19.35
CA VAL A 166 -14.96 -0.98 20.27
C VAL A 166 -13.66 -1.24 19.50
N GLY A 167 -13.69 -2.16 18.52
CA GLY A 167 -12.53 -2.44 17.70
C GLY A 167 -12.05 -1.22 16.89
N LEU A 168 -12.98 -0.39 16.37
CA LEU A 168 -12.62 0.86 15.68
C LEU A 168 -11.94 1.85 16.63
N ILE A 169 -12.48 2.03 17.85
CA ILE A 169 -11.86 2.93 18.86
C ILE A 169 -10.45 2.45 19.19
N CYS A 170 -10.28 1.14 19.47
CA CYS A 170 -8.96 0.56 19.70
C CYS A 170 -8.01 0.82 18.52
N ALA A 171 -8.47 0.60 17.28
CA ALA A 171 -7.66 0.82 16.09
C ALA A 171 -7.29 2.29 15.89
N LEU A 172 -8.19 3.23 16.17
CA LEU A 172 -7.94 4.67 16.07
C LEU A 172 -6.91 5.13 17.11
N VAL A 173 -7.06 4.72 18.35
CA VAL A 173 -6.10 5.04 19.43
C VAL A 173 -4.72 4.46 19.11
N THR A 174 -4.66 3.18 18.72
CA THR A 174 -3.41 2.52 18.34
C THR A 174 -2.78 3.17 17.12
N GLY A 175 -3.58 3.52 16.10
CA GLY A 175 -3.10 4.21 14.90
C GLY A 175 -2.54 5.59 15.19
N ALA A 176 -3.17 6.36 16.07
CA ALA A 176 -2.68 7.67 16.52
C ALA A 176 -1.36 7.52 17.30
N ALA A 177 -1.29 6.56 18.23
CA ALA A 177 -0.06 6.26 19.00
C ALA A 177 1.09 5.86 18.05
N GLN A 178 0.81 5.01 17.04
CA GLN A 178 1.80 4.59 16.04
C GLN A 178 2.35 5.79 15.24
N ILE A 179 1.49 6.70 14.79
CA ILE A 179 1.92 7.91 14.05
C ILE A 179 2.72 8.83 14.96
N TYR A 180 2.31 8.98 16.21
CA TYR A 180 3.02 9.78 17.19
C TYR A 180 4.43 9.23 17.45
N MET A 181 4.57 7.93 17.75
CA MET A 181 5.87 7.27 17.97
C MET A 181 6.78 7.37 16.72
N ALA A 182 6.23 7.18 15.52
CA ALA A 182 7.00 7.34 14.28
C ALA A 182 7.49 8.79 14.11
N GLY A 183 6.67 9.77 14.49
CA GLY A 183 7.04 11.19 14.50
C GLY A 183 8.16 11.51 15.51
N GLU A 184 8.07 10.97 16.74
CA GLU A 184 9.13 11.09 17.75
C GLU A 184 10.46 10.53 17.26
N ASN A 185 10.48 9.28 16.79
CA ASN A 185 11.68 8.65 16.25
C ASN A 185 12.29 9.47 15.09
N THR A 186 11.46 10.09 14.25
CA THR A 186 11.94 10.93 13.15
C THR A 186 12.49 12.25 13.69
N SER A 187 11.84 12.86 14.68
CA SER A 187 12.30 14.08 15.34
C SER A 187 13.66 13.88 16.03
N GLU A 188 13.84 12.76 16.74
CA GLU A 188 15.14 12.42 17.39
C GLU A 188 16.25 12.23 16.35
N ARG A 189 15.98 11.54 15.25
CA ARG A 189 16.95 11.37 14.14
C ARG A 189 17.29 12.72 13.50
N THR A 190 16.32 13.61 13.33
CA THR A 190 16.53 14.94 12.77
C THR A 190 17.33 15.81 13.75
N LEU A 191 17.05 15.70 15.05
CA LEU A 191 17.84 16.39 16.08
C LEU A 191 19.31 15.94 16.04
N ALA A 192 19.56 14.64 15.95
CA ALA A 192 20.91 14.08 15.86
C ALA A 192 21.66 14.49 14.57
N ALA A 193 20.94 14.59 13.44
CA ALA A 193 21.54 14.88 12.14
C ALA A 193 21.65 16.38 11.83
N ALA A 194 20.67 17.20 12.25
CA ALA A 194 20.54 18.61 11.84
C ALA A 194 20.40 19.59 13.01
N GLY A 195 20.43 19.11 14.27
CA GLY A 195 20.31 19.97 15.45
C GLY A 195 18.91 20.56 15.71
N HIS A 196 17.90 20.10 15.00
CA HIS A 196 16.52 20.58 15.13
C HIS A 196 15.56 19.45 15.48
N SER A 197 14.68 19.68 16.47
CA SER A 197 13.57 18.78 16.81
C SER A 197 12.25 19.40 16.35
N PHE A 198 11.24 18.57 16.14
CA PHE A 198 9.89 19.00 15.83
C PHE A 198 8.84 18.19 16.60
N SER A 199 7.65 18.77 16.79
CA SER A 199 6.56 18.08 17.44
C SER A 199 5.94 17.01 16.50
N PRO A 200 5.61 15.79 16.98
CA PRO A 200 4.90 14.79 16.21
C PRO A 200 3.39 15.09 16.04
N LEU A 201 2.83 16.03 16.80
CA LEU A 201 1.39 16.34 16.80
C LEU A 201 0.84 16.76 15.42
N PRO A 202 1.52 17.58 14.59
CA PRO A 202 1.05 17.89 13.26
C PRO A 202 0.88 16.64 12.38
N ALA A 203 1.73 15.63 12.51
CA ALA A 203 1.59 14.38 11.77
C ALA A 203 0.31 13.62 12.16
N VAL A 204 -0.02 13.59 13.45
CA VAL A 204 -1.29 13.01 13.95
C VAL A 204 -2.49 13.82 13.44
N ALA A 205 -2.41 15.15 13.47
CA ALA A 205 -3.49 16.02 12.98
C ALA A 205 -3.75 15.82 11.47
N ILE A 206 -2.70 15.74 10.66
CA ILE A 206 -2.80 15.45 9.22
C ILE A 206 -3.40 14.05 8.99
N TRP A 207 -3.00 13.05 9.79
CA TRP A 207 -3.56 11.71 9.71
C TRP A 207 -5.06 11.70 10.04
N VAL A 208 -5.50 12.40 11.10
CA VAL A 208 -6.92 12.54 11.45
C VAL A 208 -7.70 13.25 10.35
N ALA A 209 -7.18 14.36 9.81
CA ALA A 209 -7.79 15.08 8.69
C ALA A 209 -7.95 14.17 7.46
N GLY A 210 -6.95 13.33 7.17
CA GLY A 210 -7.03 12.31 6.12
C GLY A 210 -8.12 11.27 6.38
N LEU A 211 -8.29 10.79 7.62
CA LEU A 211 -9.39 9.87 7.98
C LEU A 211 -10.75 10.53 7.77
N ILE A 212 -10.93 11.77 8.23
CA ILE A 212 -12.16 12.53 8.01
C ILE A 212 -12.45 12.66 6.53
N SER A 213 -11.44 12.95 5.70
CA SER A 213 -11.57 13.07 4.25
C SER A 213 -12.01 11.76 3.59
N ILE A 214 -11.48 10.59 4.05
CA ILE A 214 -11.91 9.28 3.55
C ILE A 214 -13.36 9.00 3.94
N VAL A 215 -13.73 9.21 5.20
CA VAL A 215 -15.10 9.02 5.67
C VAL A 215 -16.05 9.93 4.90
N ALA A 216 -15.72 11.20 4.73
CA ALA A 216 -16.49 12.14 3.94
C ALA A 216 -16.66 11.68 2.49
N SER A 217 -15.58 11.21 1.84
CA SER A 217 -15.63 10.74 0.45
C SER A 217 -16.56 9.53 0.28
N VAL A 218 -16.61 8.64 1.26
CA VAL A 218 -17.50 7.47 1.26
C VAL A 218 -18.95 7.89 1.53
N THR A 219 -19.16 8.78 2.52
CA THR A 219 -20.49 9.27 2.90
C THR A 219 -21.13 10.08 1.76
N TYR A 220 -20.37 10.96 1.12
CA TYR A 220 -20.83 11.82 0.03
C TYR A 220 -20.60 11.24 -1.36
N ALA A 221 -20.36 9.92 -1.49
CA ALA A 221 -20.06 9.27 -2.76
C ALA A 221 -21.13 9.54 -3.86
N LYS A 222 -22.42 9.57 -3.48
CA LYS A 222 -23.52 9.90 -4.41
C LYS A 222 -23.46 11.34 -4.92
N GLN A 223 -23.11 12.29 -4.08
CA GLN A 223 -22.94 13.70 -4.44
C GLN A 223 -21.71 13.89 -5.33
N ILE A 224 -20.59 13.24 -4.95
CA ILE A 224 -19.36 13.27 -5.72
C ILE A 224 -19.59 12.68 -7.12
N SER A 225 -20.36 11.61 -7.26
CA SER A 225 -20.65 11.01 -8.58
C SER A 225 -21.46 11.91 -9.53
N ARG A 226 -22.07 13.00 -9.03
CA ARG A 226 -22.80 14.02 -9.82
C ARG A 226 -21.91 15.13 -10.34
N LEU A 227 -20.63 15.17 -9.95
CA LEU A 227 -19.68 16.17 -10.45
C LEU A 227 -19.46 16.02 -11.97
N PRO A 228 -19.02 17.09 -12.67
CA PRO A 228 -18.74 17.05 -14.10
C PRO A 228 -17.82 15.89 -14.47
N THR A 229 -18.13 15.21 -15.56
CA THR A 229 -17.39 14.01 -16.05
C THR A 229 -15.91 14.29 -16.25
N ALA A 230 -15.54 15.49 -16.72
CA ALA A 230 -14.15 15.90 -16.89
C ALA A 230 -13.40 15.93 -15.55
N LEU A 231 -14.03 16.47 -14.49
CA LEU A 231 -13.43 16.49 -13.15
C LEU A 231 -13.27 15.08 -12.59
N LEU A 232 -14.29 14.22 -12.72
CA LEU A 232 -14.22 12.82 -12.29
C LEU A 232 -13.13 12.04 -13.02
N GLN A 233 -12.96 12.28 -14.33
CA GLN A 233 -11.89 11.68 -15.12
C GLN A 233 -10.50 12.15 -14.65
N SER A 234 -10.34 13.44 -14.37
CA SER A 234 -9.09 13.99 -13.84
C SER A 234 -8.74 13.39 -12.49
N VAL A 235 -9.70 13.35 -11.56
CA VAL A 235 -9.52 12.72 -10.23
C VAL A 235 -9.17 11.23 -10.38
N LYS A 236 -9.84 10.50 -11.27
CA LYS A 236 -9.55 9.09 -11.55
C LYS A 236 -8.14 8.89 -12.11
N THR A 237 -7.71 9.76 -13.00
CA THR A 237 -6.35 9.72 -13.57
C THR A 237 -5.31 10.00 -12.49
N LEU A 238 -5.49 11.07 -11.70
CA LEU A 238 -4.63 11.39 -10.55
C LEU A 238 -4.57 10.22 -9.55
N GLY A 239 -5.73 9.65 -9.19
CA GLY A 239 -5.78 8.49 -8.31
C GLY A 239 -5.10 7.25 -8.90
N SER A 240 -5.13 7.07 -10.22
CA SER A 240 -4.46 5.93 -10.87
C SER A 240 -2.95 6.11 -10.92
N MET A 241 -2.45 7.32 -11.13
CA MET A 241 -1.01 7.61 -11.17
C MET A 241 -0.33 7.62 -9.80
N THR A 242 -1.08 7.70 -8.69
CA THR A 242 -0.49 7.69 -7.33
C THR A 242 0.33 6.43 -7.06
N TYR A 243 -0.05 5.30 -7.65
CA TYR A 243 0.67 4.05 -7.44
C TYR A 243 2.01 4.01 -8.18
N PRO A 244 2.12 4.26 -9.49
CA PRO A 244 3.42 4.46 -10.13
C PRO A 244 4.24 5.59 -9.49
N LEU A 245 3.62 6.69 -9.08
CA LEU A 245 4.30 7.79 -8.39
C LEU A 245 4.96 7.29 -7.10
N TYR A 246 4.22 6.52 -6.32
CA TYR A 246 4.75 5.91 -5.10
C TYR A 246 5.96 4.99 -5.35
N LEU A 247 5.99 4.28 -6.48
CA LEU A 247 7.08 3.37 -6.82
C LEU A 247 8.31 4.08 -7.40
N LEU A 248 8.16 5.31 -7.93
CA LEU A 248 9.24 6.03 -8.61
C LEU A 248 9.85 7.15 -7.76
N HIS A 249 9.06 7.74 -6.83
CA HIS A 249 9.44 9.01 -6.19
C HIS A 249 10.70 8.91 -5.34
N PHE A 250 10.99 7.77 -4.72
CA PHE A 250 12.13 7.65 -3.83
C PHE A 250 13.43 7.37 -4.60
N ALA A 251 13.61 6.18 -5.17
CA ALA A 251 14.87 5.84 -5.83
C ALA A 251 15.17 6.76 -7.03
N ILE A 252 14.20 6.94 -7.93
CA ILE A 252 14.39 7.82 -9.12
C ILE A 252 14.35 9.29 -8.72
N GLY A 253 13.47 9.68 -7.79
CA GLY A 253 13.38 11.07 -7.36
C GLY A 253 14.63 11.58 -6.65
N VAL A 254 15.21 10.77 -5.76
CA VAL A 254 16.48 11.09 -5.07
C VAL A 254 17.62 11.16 -6.08
N GLN A 255 17.74 10.16 -6.96
CA GLN A 255 18.80 10.17 -7.98
C GLN A 255 18.69 11.38 -8.92
N LEU A 256 17.46 11.78 -9.28
CA LEU A 256 17.24 12.96 -10.09
C LEU A 256 17.63 14.25 -9.34
N LEU A 257 17.34 14.32 -8.04
CA LEU A 257 17.79 15.44 -7.19
C LEU A 257 19.31 15.53 -7.14
N ASP A 258 20.01 14.39 -6.94
CA ASP A 258 21.47 14.33 -6.92
C ASP A 258 22.05 14.85 -8.24
N TRP A 259 21.57 14.37 -9.39
CA TRP A 259 22.01 14.83 -10.71
C TRP A 259 21.77 16.33 -10.95
N LEU A 260 20.63 16.86 -10.48
CA LEU A 260 20.34 18.28 -10.65
C LEU A 260 21.19 19.15 -9.71
N THR A 261 21.53 18.68 -8.52
CA THR A 261 22.44 19.38 -7.60
C THR A 261 23.89 19.30 -8.09
N ASP A 262 24.32 18.20 -8.71
CA ASP A 262 25.64 18.08 -9.37
C ASP A 262 25.81 19.08 -10.53
N LEU A 263 24.69 19.53 -11.14
CA LEU A 263 24.66 20.62 -12.13
C LEU A 263 24.65 22.02 -11.48
N GLU A 264 25.07 22.14 -10.21
CA GLU A 264 25.15 23.38 -9.46
C GLU A 264 23.79 24.08 -9.23
N MET A 265 22.66 23.36 -9.40
CA MET A 265 21.33 23.91 -9.12
C MET A 265 21.10 24.03 -7.61
N THR A 266 20.42 25.09 -7.19
CA THR A 266 20.02 25.20 -5.78
C THR A 266 19.06 24.06 -5.42
N PRO A 267 19.09 23.51 -4.18
CA PRO A 267 18.24 22.40 -3.77
C PRO A 267 16.75 22.64 -4.00
N LEU A 268 16.28 23.89 -3.83
CA LEU A 268 14.90 24.28 -4.06
C LEU A 268 14.52 24.20 -5.54
N LEU A 269 15.39 24.64 -6.44
CA LEU A 269 15.17 24.56 -7.89
C LEU A 269 15.22 23.11 -8.36
N ALA A 270 16.19 22.32 -7.88
CA ALA A 270 16.29 20.88 -8.15
C ALA A 270 15.00 20.15 -7.74
N LEU A 271 14.46 20.44 -6.55
CA LEU A 271 13.20 19.86 -6.08
C LEU A 271 12.02 20.30 -6.95
N ALA A 272 11.94 21.60 -7.30
CA ALA A 272 10.88 22.15 -8.14
C ALA A 272 10.85 21.54 -9.55
N LEU A 273 11.98 21.03 -10.05
CA LEU A 273 12.08 20.29 -11.32
C LEU A 273 11.85 18.79 -11.15
N ALA A 274 12.44 18.17 -10.11
CA ALA A 274 12.34 16.73 -9.90
C ALA A 274 10.90 16.26 -9.68
N VAL A 275 10.12 16.97 -8.88
CA VAL A 275 8.73 16.59 -8.58
C VAL A 275 7.85 16.52 -9.84
N PRO A 276 7.77 17.55 -10.72
CA PRO A 276 7.02 17.46 -11.96
C PRO A 276 7.52 16.35 -12.89
N ILE A 277 8.84 16.13 -13.00
CA ILE A 277 9.40 15.09 -13.85
C ILE A 277 8.90 13.71 -13.39
N VAL A 278 9.00 13.39 -12.09
CA VAL A 278 8.51 12.12 -11.54
C VAL A 278 6.98 11.99 -11.71
N CYS A 279 6.23 13.09 -11.58
CA CYS A 279 4.79 13.09 -11.84
C CYS A 279 4.49 12.77 -13.31
N VAL A 280 5.20 13.36 -14.26
CA VAL A 280 5.05 13.08 -15.71
C VAL A 280 5.42 11.64 -16.02
N MET A 281 6.52 11.13 -15.46
CA MET A 281 6.91 9.72 -15.60
C MET A 281 5.80 8.79 -15.07
N SER A 282 5.24 9.09 -13.91
CA SER A 282 4.16 8.31 -13.31
C SER A 282 2.90 8.32 -14.16
N LEU A 283 2.56 9.47 -14.75
CA LEU A 283 1.45 9.59 -15.69
C LEU A 283 1.71 8.78 -16.97
N ALA A 284 2.93 8.79 -17.49
CA ALA A 284 3.34 8.01 -18.66
C ALA A 284 3.20 6.50 -18.39
N VAL A 285 3.70 6.02 -17.24
CA VAL A 285 3.53 4.62 -16.82
C VAL A 285 2.06 4.25 -16.73
N CYS A 286 1.23 5.07 -16.08
CA CYS A 286 -0.19 4.82 -15.89
C CYS A 286 -0.97 4.80 -17.22
N LYS A 287 -0.72 5.76 -18.14
CA LYS A 287 -1.48 5.90 -19.38
C LYS A 287 -1.02 4.97 -20.49
N TRP A 288 0.27 4.75 -20.62
CA TRP A 288 0.85 4.04 -21.78
C TRP A 288 1.55 2.74 -21.40
N GLY A 289 2.17 2.66 -20.23
CA GLY A 289 2.91 1.48 -19.79
C GLY A 289 2.03 0.36 -19.25
N GLU A 290 1.16 0.67 -18.29
CA GLU A 290 0.31 -0.35 -17.64
C GLU A 290 -0.72 -1.03 -18.57
N PRO A 291 -1.44 -0.33 -19.47
CA PRO A 291 -2.54 -0.93 -20.22
C PRO A 291 -2.12 -2.13 -21.08
N PRO A 292 -1.01 -2.11 -21.87
CA PRO A 292 -0.60 -3.27 -22.67
C PRO A 292 -0.27 -4.48 -21.79
N ILE A 293 0.49 -4.29 -20.70
CA ILE A 293 0.85 -5.38 -19.78
C ILE A 293 -0.41 -5.96 -19.12
N ARG A 294 -1.33 -5.09 -18.69
CA ARG A 294 -2.61 -5.51 -18.11
C ARG A 294 -3.44 -6.32 -19.09
N SER A 295 -3.43 -5.97 -20.38
CA SER A 295 -4.14 -6.68 -21.43
C SER A 295 -3.57 -8.08 -21.65
N VAL A 296 -2.25 -8.21 -21.71
CA VAL A 296 -1.56 -9.50 -21.83
C VAL A 296 -1.85 -10.40 -20.63
N LEU A 297 -1.71 -9.88 -19.42
CA LEU A 297 -2.01 -10.63 -18.20
C LEU A 297 -3.48 -11.09 -18.16
N ARG A 298 -4.42 -10.24 -18.60
CA ARG A 298 -5.83 -10.60 -18.68
C ARG A 298 -6.05 -11.78 -19.61
N LEU A 299 -5.46 -11.75 -20.81
CA LEU A 299 -5.55 -12.85 -21.79
C LEU A 299 -4.97 -14.16 -21.23
N VAL A 300 -3.85 -14.09 -20.51
CA VAL A 300 -3.27 -15.28 -19.84
C VAL A 300 -4.25 -15.87 -18.82
N PHE A 301 -4.82 -15.04 -17.95
CA PHE A 301 -5.79 -15.52 -16.96
C PHE A 301 -7.06 -16.09 -17.59
N ASP A 302 -7.57 -15.48 -18.66
CA ASP A 302 -8.78 -15.95 -19.34
C ASP A 302 -8.54 -17.32 -20.02
N ARG A 303 -7.36 -17.52 -20.65
CA ARG A 303 -6.96 -18.82 -21.21
C ARG A 303 -6.78 -19.90 -20.14
N LEU A 304 -6.16 -19.56 -19.00
CA LEU A 304 -6.01 -20.49 -17.88
C LEU A 304 -7.39 -20.89 -17.31
N GLY A 305 -8.29 -19.94 -17.13
CA GLY A 305 -9.64 -20.21 -16.65
C GLY A 305 -10.44 -21.12 -17.59
N GLN A 306 -10.33 -20.93 -18.90
CA GLN A 306 -10.97 -21.81 -19.91
C GLN A 306 -10.40 -23.24 -19.87
N ARG A 307 -9.09 -23.40 -19.70
CA ARG A 307 -8.46 -24.73 -19.58
C ARG A 307 -8.95 -25.48 -18.35
N VAL A 308 -9.01 -24.81 -17.18
CA VAL A 308 -9.49 -25.41 -15.94
C VAL A 308 -10.95 -25.84 -16.07
N ALA A 309 -11.82 -24.98 -16.63
CA ALA A 309 -13.22 -25.32 -16.86
C ALA A 309 -13.40 -26.49 -17.84
N GLY A 310 -12.55 -26.59 -18.89
CA GLY A 310 -12.56 -27.69 -19.83
C GLY A 310 -12.12 -29.03 -19.21
N LEU A 311 -11.18 -29.01 -18.26
CA LEU A 311 -10.74 -30.20 -17.52
C LEU A 311 -11.85 -30.69 -16.58
N GLN A 312 -12.49 -29.79 -15.82
CA GLN A 312 -13.60 -30.13 -14.92
C GLN A 312 -14.81 -30.71 -15.68
N ALA A 313 -15.12 -30.17 -16.87
CA ALA A 313 -16.18 -30.68 -17.73
C ALA A 313 -15.86 -32.08 -18.30
N LYS A 314 -14.59 -32.45 -18.45
CA LYS A 314 -14.20 -33.82 -18.84
C LYS A 314 -14.29 -34.79 -17.67
N GLU A 315 -13.88 -34.42 -16.47
CA GLU A 315 -13.98 -35.25 -15.27
C GLU A 315 -15.43 -35.53 -14.85
N SER A 316 -16.35 -34.60 -15.09
CA SER A 316 -17.77 -34.79 -14.78
C SER A 316 -18.52 -35.68 -15.79
N ARG A 317 -17.88 -36.10 -16.90
CA ARG A 317 -18.44 -36.98 -17.92
C ARG A 317 -17.96 -38.43 -17.83
N VAL A 318 -17.03 -38.71 -16.94
CA VAL A 318 -16.52 -40.04 -16.57
C VAL A 318 -17.16 -40.46 -15.24
#